data_ead58a0e21177e6b15f7c57b7a3c275a
#
_entry.id   ead58a0e21177e6b15f7c57b7a3c275a
#
_cell.length_a   1.000
_cell.length_b   1.000
_cell.length_c   1.000
_cell.angle_alpha   90.00
_cell.angle_beta   90.00
_cell.angle_gamma   90.00
#
_symmetry.space_group_name_H-M   'P 1'
#
loop_
_entity.id
_entity.type
_entity.pdbx_description
1 polymer ?
#
loop_
_entity_poly.entity_id
_entity_poly.type
_entity_poly.pdbx_seq_one_letter_code
_entity_poly.pdbx_strand_id
1 'polypeptide(L)'
;MTILEMYKRIVPFLGAALGKDCEVVLHDLRYPDESVIAIANGDISSRKLGAPATDFILKLMQVGKKRDQEYMTNYYGKSINGHTLRSSTFFIHDEDDNIIGALCLNYDVQRYLDVRKQLDALILMDPGKHIDGMPQDNTKKDDDHFLGVEISESMYPTVDDAIQHLIQRTLAPYGTEAKRLSQAERLAVVEDLYKNGLFVLKGSVYALAQILGVSEPTIYRYLNRIKKENHNAQG
;
A
#
# COMPACT_ATOMS: atom_id res chain seq x y z
N MET A 1 2.11 26.19 -14.79
CA MET A 1 1.29 24.98 -14.51
C MET A 1 2.27 23.90 -14.10
N THR A 2 2.17 23.37 -12.90
CA THR A 2 3.06 22.32 -12.43
C THR A 2 2.74 20.98 -13.12
N ILE A 3 3.67 20.02 -13.09
CA ILE A 3 3.47 18.70 -13.68
C ILE A 3 2.24 18.01 -13.04
N LEU A 4 2.06 18.09 -11.73
CA LEU A 4 0.90 17.51 -11.04
C LEU A 4 -0.42 18.19 -11.43
N GLU A 5 -0.42 19.51 -11.70
CA GLU A 5 -1.61 20.22 -12.20
C GLU A 5 -2.03 19.73 -13.60
N MET A 6 -1.09 19.27 -14.42
CA MET A 6 -1.44 18.63 -15.71
C MET A 6 -2.14 17.29 -15.48
N TYR A 7 -1.60 16.46 -14.58
CA TYR A 7 -2.20 15.16 -14.25
C TYR A 7 -3.58 15.27 -13.57
N LYS A 8 -3.83 16.30 -12.75
CA LYS A 8 -5.16 16.57 -12.18
C LYS A 8 -6.26 16.64 -13.24
N ARG A 9 -5.95 17.19 -14.41
CA ARG A 9 -6.92 17.31 -15.52
C ARG A 9 -7.20 15.98 -16.21
N ILE A 10 -6.28 15.02 -16.12
CA ILE A 10 -6.41 13.69 -16.73
C ILE A 10 -7.30 12.78 -15.88
N VAL A 11 -7.31 12.95 -14.55
CA VAL A 11 -8.06 12.09 -13.62
C VAL A 11 -9.55 11.98 -13.98
N PRO A 12 -10.33 13.08 -14.12
CA PRO A 12 -11.76 12.97 -14.46
C PRO A 12 -11.98 12.35 -15.85
N PHE A 13 -11.09 12.62 -16.80
CA PHE A 13 -11.16 12.01 -18.12
C PHE A 13 -10.97 10.50 -18.06
N LEU A 14 -9.92 10.03 -17.35
CA LEU A 14 -9.69 8.60 -17.18
C LEU A 14 -10.81 7.94 -16.39
N GLY A 15 -11.33 8.57 -15.33
CA GLY A 15 -12.46 8.04 -14.57
C GLY A 15 -13.73 7.84 -15.43
N ALA A 16 -14.01 8.78 -16.34
CA ALA A 16 -15.12 8.66 -17.28
C ALA A 16 -14.84 7.60 -18.36
N ALA A 17 -13.63 7.57 -18.91
CA ALA A 17 -13.25 6.65 -19.99
C ALA A 17 -13.17 5.19 -19.54
N LEU A 18 -12.68 4.93 -18.33
CA LEU A 18 -12.50 3.58 -17.77
C LEU A 18 -13.75 3.04 -17.08
N GLY A 19 -14.72 3.91 -16.81
CA GLY A 19 -16.00 3.54 -16.21
C GLY A 19 -15.96 3.47 -14.68
N LYS A 20 -17.15 3.27 -14.09
CA LYS A 20 -17.38 3.37 -12.64
C LYS A 20 -16.67 2.30 -11.80
N ASP A 21 -16.28 1.19 -12.42
CA ASP A 21 -15.59 0.10 -11.72
C ASP A 21 -14.06 0.31 -11.64
N CYS A 22 -13.56 1.48 -12.13
CA CYS A 22 -12.16 1.89 -12.03
C CYS A 22 -12.04 3.21 -11.27
N GLU A 23 -11.46 3.16 -10.09
CA GLU A 23 -11.03 4.35 -9.36
C GLU A 23 -9.73 4.88 -9.97
N VAL A 24 -9.66 6.18 -10.20
CA VAL A 24 -8.46 6.88 -10.65
C VAL A 24 -8.03 7.88 -9.59
N VAL A 25 -6.81 7.77 -9.09
CA VAL A 25 -6.30 8.62 -8.01
C VAL A 25 -4.97 9.23 -8.40
N LEU A 26 -4.82 10.53 -8.14
CA LEU A 26 -3.54 11.22 -8.23
C LEU A 26 -3.07 11.58 -6.82
N HIS A 27 -1.87 11.13 -6.49
CA HIS A 27 -1.17 11.43 -5.25
C HIS A 27 -0.09 12.50 -5.46
N ASP A 28 0.02 13.42 -4.50
CA ASP A 28 1.20 14.28 -4.26
C ASP A 28 1.99 13.66 -3.11
N LEU A 29 3.12 13.04 -3.40
CA LEU A 29 3.90 12.27 -2.42
C LEU A 29 4.76 13.14 -1.49
N ARG A 30 4.77 14.46 -1.73
CA ARG A 30 5.42 15.43 -0.83
C ARG A 30 4.59 15.62 0.47
N TYR A 31 3.29 15.25 0.43
CA TYR A 31 2.34 15.37 1.53
C TYR A 31 1.65 14.03 1.79
N PRO A 32 2.34 13.03 2.33
CA PRO A 32 1.83 11.65 2.44
C PRO A 32 0.58 11.51 3.30
N ASP A 33 0.38 12.39 4.29
CA ASP A 33 -0.82 12.41 5.15
C ASP A 33 -2.09 12.87 4.39
N GLU A 34 -1.93 13.68 3.34
CA GLU A 34 -3.02 14.26 2.54
C GLU A 34 -2.70 14.13 1.05
N SER A 35 -2.20 12.97 0.64
CA SER A 35 -1.59 12.79 -0.67
C SER A 35 -2.57 12.81 -1.83
N VAL A 36 -3.84 12.46 -1.63
CA VAL A 36 -4.86 12.43 -2.68
C VAL A 36 -5.24 13.86 -3.09
N ILE A 37 -4.75 14.30 -4.25
CA ILE A 37 -4.99 15.65 -4.79
C ILE A 37 -6.01 15.68 -5.94
N ALA A 38 -6.33 14.52 -6.53
CA ALA A 38 -7.46 14.34 -7.44
C ALA A 38 -7.93 12.87 -7.38
N ILE A 39 -9.24 12.66 -7.52
CA ILE A 39 -9.86 11.34 -7.49
C ILE A 39 -11.10 11.31 -8.37
N ALA A 40 -11.29 10.20 -9.08
CA ALA A 40 -12.53 9.84 -9.77
C ALA A 40 -12.95 8.44 -9.33
N ASN A 41 -14.27 8.22 -9.20
CA ASN A 41 -14.88 6.97 -8.74
C ASN A 41 -14.39 6.51 -7.35
N GLY A 42 -14.15 7.45 -6.43
CA GLY A 42 -13.60 7.20 -5.09
C GLY A 42 -14.47 6.34 -4.16
N ASP A 43 -15.71 6.07 -4.55
CA ASP A 43 -16.61 5.17 -3.80
C ASP A 43 -16.06 3.73 -3.70
N ILE A 44 -15.20 3.31 -4.64
CA ILE A 44 -14.57 1.98 -4.67
C ILE A 44 -13.72 1.75 -3.41
N SER A 45 -12.92 2.75 -3.02
CA SER A 45 -12.06 2.67 -1.83
C SER A 45 -12.58 3.48 -0.64
N SER A 46 -13.69 4.21 -0.81
CA SER A 46 -14.22 5.20 0.15
C SER A 46 -13.28 6.36 0.42
N ARG A 47 -12.26 6.59 -0.42
CA ARG A 47 -11.33 7.70 -0.32
C ARG A 47 -11.91 8.99 -0.92
N LYS A 48 -11.39 10.11 -0.44
CA LYS A 48 -11.73 11.47 -0.90
C LYS A 48 -10.46 12.29 -1.07
N LEU A 49 -10.60 13.49 -1.59
CA LEU A 49 -9.49 14.46 -1.59
C LEU A 49 -8.93 14.60 -0.18
N GLY A 50 -7.61 14.65 -0.05
CA GLY A 50 -6.92 14.72 1.22
C GLY A 50 -6.75 13.37 1.94
N ALA A 51 -7.17 12.24 1.37
CA ALA A 51 -6.86 10.94 1.94
C ALA A 51 -5.34 10.66 1.91
N PRO A 52 -4.81 9.83 2.85
CA PRO A 52 -3.39 9.54 2.95
C PRO A 52 -2.88 8.66 1.80
N ALA A 53 -1.55 8.55 1.72
CA ALA A 53 -0.89 7.56 0.87
C ALA A 53 -1.19 6.14 1.34
N THR A 54 -1.23 5.20 0.39
CA THR A 54 -1.43 3.78 0.66
C THR A 54 -0.20 3.16 1.32
N ASP A 55 -0.36 1.99 1.96
CA ASP A 55 0.76 1.25 2.57
C ASP A 55 1.84 0.88 1.54
N PHE A 56 1.46 0.58 0.31
CA PHE A 56 2.40 0.35 -0.79
C PHE A 56 3.24 1.60 -1.09
N ILE A 57 2.60 2.75 -1.25
CA ILE A 57 3.28 4.03 -1.50
C ILE A 57 4.19 4.42 -0.33
N LEU A 58 3.72 4.23 0.92
CA LEU A 58 4.52 4.50 2.13
C LEU A 58 5.79 3.64 2.18
N LYS A 59 5.68 2.34 1.83
CA LYS A 59 6.84 1.45 1.71
C LYS A 59 7.81 1.94 0.64
N LEU A 60 7.30 2.32 -0.53
CA LEU A 60 8.11 2.83 -1.62
C LEU A 60 8.90 4.07 -1.22
N MET A 61 8.26 5.01 -0.51
CA MET A 61 8.92 6.21 0.01
C MET A 61 10.00 5.87 1.05
N GLN A 62 9.79 4.82 1.86
CA GLN A 62 10.74 4.38 2.90
C GLN A 62 11.97 3.68 2.32
N VAL A 63 11.79 2.82 1.32
CA VAL A 63 12.89 2.04 0.70
C VAL A 63 13.79 2.93 -0.17
N GLY A 64 13.28 4.10 -0.61
CA GLY A 64 14.01 5.02 -1.49
C GLY A 64 14.00 4.57 -2.94
N LYS A 65 14.56 5.42 -3.81
CA LYS A 65 14.45 5.33 -5.26
C LYS A 65 15.23 4.14 -5.85
N LYS A 66 14.55 3.35 -6.70
CA LYS A 66 15.20 2.76 -7.87
C LYS A 66 14.72 3.51 -9.12
N ARG A 67 15.66 4.13 -9.80
CA ARG A 67 15.45 5.04 -10.96
C ARG A 67 14.84 4.37 -12.20
N ASP A 68 14.77 3.03 -12.26
CA ASP A 68 14.57 2.31 -13.50
C ASP A 68 13.12 1.91 -13.77
N GLN A 69 12.15 2.25 -12.88
CA GLN A 69 10.76 1.85 -13.06
C GLN A 69 9.81 3.04 -13.06
N GLU A 70 9.25 3.31 -14.22
CA GLU A 70 8.29 4.42 -14.40
C GLU A 70 6.86 4.05 -13.97
N TYR A 71 6.53 2.75 -14.00
CA TYR A 71 5.19 2.28 -13.65
C TYR A 71 5.19 0.84 -13.16
N MET A 72 4.09 0.46 -12.52
CA MET A 72 3.75 -0.91 -12.16
C MET A 72 2.32 -1.20 -12.57
N THR A 73 2.05 -2.41 -13.04
CA THR A 73 0.71 -2.79 -13.51
C THR A 73 0.23 -4.10 -12.93
N ASN A 74 -1.10 -4.21 -12.77
CA ASN A 74 -1.80 -5.46 -12.47
C ASN A 74 -1.42 -6.14 -11.16
N TYR A 75 -1.04 -5.36 -10.14
CA TYR A 75 -0.76 -5.90 -8.82
C TYR A 75 -2.03 -5.94 -7.95
N TYR A 76 -1.95 -6.72 -6.87
CA TYR A 76 -3.07 -6.93 -5.95
C TYR A 76 -3.29 -5.71 -5.06
N GLY A 77 -4.54 -5.23 -5.00
CA GLY A 77 -5.00 -4.21 -4.07
C GLY A 77 -6.22 -4.67 -3.29
N LYS A 78 -6.46 -4.05 -2.14
CA LYS A 78 -7.64 -4.30 -1.31
C LYS A 78 -8.25 -2.99 -0.85
N SER A 79 -9.55 -2.82 -1.08
CA SER A 79 -10.31 -1.69 -0.53
C SER A 79 -10.62 -1.92 0.95
N ILE A 80 -10.98 -0.86 1.68
CA ILE A 80 -11.42 -0.94 3.08
C ILE A 80 -12.66 -1.83 3.25
N ASN A 81 -13.51 -1.90 2.22
CA ASN A 81 -14.70 -2.77 2.19
C ASN A 81 -14.36 -4.24 1.92
N GLY A 82 -13.07 -4.57 1.78
CA GLY A 82 -12.59 -5.93 1.55
C GLY A 82 -12.65 -6.39 0.09
N HIS A 83 -13.06 -5.54 -0.86
CA HIS A 83 -13.06 -5.87 -2.27
C HIS A 83 -11.65 -6.03 -2.81
N THR A 84 -11.47 -7.01 -3.68
CA THR A 84 -10.24 -7.23 -4.42
C THR A 84 -10.13 -6.24 -5.56
N LEU A 85 -9.01 -5.53 -5.62
CA LEU A 85 -8.70 -4.57 -6.66
C LEU A 85 -7.51 -5.08 -7.49
N ARG A 86 -7.55 -4.78 -8.79
CA ARG A 86 -6.39 -4.88 -9.68
C ARG A 86 -5.84 -3.48 -9.84
N SER A 87 -4.71 -3.22 -9.22
CA SER A 87 -4.08 -1.90 -9.16
C SER A 87 -2.96 -1.74 -10.17
N SER A 88 -2.76 -0.51 -10.63
CA SER A 88 -1.64 -0.10 -11.47
C SER A 88 -1.23 1.31 -11.09
N THR A 89 0.07 1.58 -11.02
CA THR A 89 0.62 2.87 -10.62
C THR A 89 1.65 3.35 -11.62
N PHE A 90 1.50 4.59 -12.05
CA PHE A 90 2.50 5.35 -12.81
C PHE A 90 3.15 6.37 -11.88
N PHE A 91 4.50 6.39 -11.84
CA PHE A 91 5.26 7.31 -11.00
C PHE A 91 5.56 8.60 -11.74
N ILE A 92 5.35 9.72 -11.08
CA ILE A 92 5.57 11.05 -11.63
C ILE A 92 6.83 11.62 -11.00
N HIS A 93 7.80 11.99 -11.85
CA HIS A 93 9.10 12.50 -11.44
C HIS A 93 9.19 14.02 -11.67
N ASP A 94 10.05 14.68 -10.90
CA ASP A 94 10.49 16.05 -11.16
C ASP A 94 11.69 16.09 -12.11
N GLU A 95 12.21 17.30 -12.38
CA GLU A 95 13.36 17.51 -13.27
C GLU A 95 14.65 16.87 -12.74
N ASP A 96 14.74 16.63 -11.43
CA ASP A 96 15.85 15.96 -10.75
C ASP A 96 15.64 14.44 -10.61
N ASP A 97 14.61 13.89 -11.29
CA ASP A 97 14.26 12.48 -11.30
C ASP A 97 13.79 11.96 -9.92
N ASN A 98 13.26 12.85 -9.07
CA ASN A 98 12.64 12.46 -7.81
C ASN A 98 11.17 12.13 -8.03
N ILE A 99 10.68 11.02 -7.45
CA ILE A 99 9.26 10.69 -7.46
C ILE A 99 8.53 11.72 -6.58
N ILE A 100 7.70 12.55 -7.22
CA ILE A 100 6.90 13.60 -6.56
C ILE A 100 5.41 13.27 -6.53
N GLY A 101 4.98 12.30 -7.32
CA GLY A 101 3.57 11.92 -7.41
C GLY A 101 3.37 10.50 -7.93
N ALA A 102 2.13 10.04 -7.85
CA ALA A 102 1.71 8.77 -8.41
C ALA A 102 0.28 8.88 -8.96
N LEU A 103 0.09 8.38 -10.17
CA LEU A 103 -1.23 8.19 -10.78
C LEU A 103 -1.60 6.72 -10.70
N CYS A 104 -2.66 6.41 -9.94
CA CYS A 104 -3.10 5.05 -9.68
C CYS A 104 -4.44 4.75 -10.36
N LEU A 105 -4.55 3.54 -10.90
CA LEU A 105 -5.77 2.96 -11.46
C LEU A 105 -6.12 1.72 -10.63
N ASN A 106 -7.30 1.70 -10.03
CA ASN A 106 -7.75 0.63 -9.13
C ASN A 106 -9.06 0.05 -9.65
N TYR A 107 -8.99 -1.06 -10.36
CA TYR A 107 -10.17 -1.78 -10.85
C TYR A 107 -10.76 -2.68 -9.76
N ASP A 108 -12.04 -2.48 -9.46
CA ASP A 108 -12.80 -3.43 -8.63
C ASP A 108 -13.10 -4.69 -9.44
N VAL A 109 -12.37 -5.75 -9.12
CA VAL A 109 -12.51 -7.06 -9.78
C VAL A 109 -13.34 -8.06 -8.96
N GLN A 110 -13.88 -7.65 -7.81
CA GLN A 110 -14.61 -8.54 -6.91
C GLN A 110 -15.79 -9.24 -7.61
N ARG A 111 -16.56 -8.50 -8.37
CA ARG A 111 -17.71 -9.06 -9.11
C ARG A 111 -17.31 -10.14 -10.13
N TYR A 112 -16.16 -9.98 -10.79
CA TYR A 112 -15.63 -10.98 -11.72
C TYR A 112 -15.13 -12.22 -10.99
N LEU A 113 -14.54 -12.06 -9.81
CA LEU A 113 -14.13 -13.18 -8.96
C LEU A 113 -15.35 -13.97 -8.43
N ASP A 114 -16.44 -13.27 -8.11
CA ASP A 114 -17.67 -13.92 -7.66
C ASP A 114 -18.34 -14.71 -8.79
N VAL A 115 -18.39 -14.16 -10.00
CA VAL A 115 -18.86 -14.89 -11.21
C VAL A 115 -17.98 -16.10 -11.49
N ARG A 116 -16.65 -15.95 -11.40
CA ARG A 116 -15.72 -17.07 -11.55
C ARG A 116 -16.00 -18.19 -10.56
N LYS A 117 -16.19 -17.87 -9.28
CA LYS A 117 -16.54 -18.87 -8.26
C LYS A 117 -17.85 -19.60 -8.57
N GLN A 118 -18.86 -18.88 -9.10
CA GLN A 118 -20.12 -19.50 -9.52
C GLN A 118 -19.94 -20.44 -10.71
N LEU A 119 -19.10 -20.06 -11.69
CA LEU A 119 -18.76 -20.90 -12.83
C LEU A 119 -17.99 -22.15 -12.36
N ASP A 120 -17.00 -21.99 -11.48
CA ASP A 120 -16.22 -23.11 -10.93
C ASP A 120 -17.15 -24.11 -10.20
N ALA A 121 -18.14 -23.61 -9.43
CA ALA A 121 -19.13 -24.45 -8.76
C ALA A 121 -20.07 -25.19 -9.72
N LEU A 122 -20.44 -24.57 -10.86
CA LEU A 122 -21.27 -25.22 -11.89
C LEU A 122 -20.50 -26.31 -12.67
N ILE A 123 -19.20 -26.10 -12.87
CA ILE A 123 -18.33 -27.05 -13.56
C ILE A 123 -17.98 -28.23 -12.63
N LEU A 124 -18.29 -28.16 -11.33
CA LEU A 124 -17.98 -29.17 -10.31
C LEU A 124 -16.48 -29.52 -10.24
N MET A 125 -15.62 -28.58 -10.62
CA MET A 125 -14.17 -28.73 -10.49
C MET A 125 -13.72 -28.32 -9.09
N ASP A 126 -12.91 -29.18 -8.47
CA ASP A 126 -12.17 -28.82 -7.26
C ASP A 126 -11.03 -27.85 -7.62
N PRO A 127 -11.02 -26.60 -7.14
CA PRO A 127 -9.95 -25.65 -7.47
C PRO A 127 -8.55 -26.12 -7.07
N GLY A 128 -8.45 -27.11 -6.19
CA GLY A 128 -7.19 -27.75 -5.75
C GLY A 128 -6.75 -28.96 -6.58
N LYS A 129 -7.58 -29.45 -7.50
CA LYS A 129 -7.22 -30.59 -8.37
C LYS A 129 -6.86 -30.10 -9.76
N HIS A 130 -5.61 -30.28 -10.12
CA HIS A 130 -5.16 -30.07 -11.51
C HIS A 130 -5.77 -31.12 -12.43
N ILE A 131 -6.33 -30.67 -13.55
CA ILE A 131 -6.65 -31.55 -14.67
C ILE A 131 -5.39 -31.60 -15.54
N ASP A 132 -4.84 -32.81 -15.71
CA ASP A 132 -3.70 -33.03 -16.59
C ASP A 132 -4.05 -32.54 -18.02
N GLY A 133 -3.27 -31.61 -18.54
CA GLY A 133 -3.42 -31.06 -19.89
C GLY A 133 -4.01 -29.64 -19.98
N MET A 134 -4.44 -29.00 -18.89
CA MET A 134 -4.75 -27.58 -18.92
C MET A 134 -3.46 -26.75 -18.83
N PRO A 135 -3.34 -25.63 -19.60
CA PRO A 135 -2.23 -24.71 -19.44
C PRO A 135 -2.19 -24.20 -18.00
N GLN A 136 -1.06 -24.40 -17.34
CA GLN A 136 -0.83 -23.76 -16.04
C GLN A 136 -0.74 -22.27 -16.27
N ASP A 137 -1.52 -21.51 -15.53
CA ASP A 137 -1.37 -20.06 -15.44
C ASP A 137 -0.06 -19.77 -14.70
N ASN A 138 1.03 -19.75 -15.46
CA ASN A 138 2.38 -19.47 -14.97
C ASN A 138 2.61 -17.96 -14.72
N THR A 139 1.56 -17.12 -14.77
CA THR A 139 1.70 -15.66 -14.58
C THR A 139 1.95 -15.27 -13.13
N LYS A 140 2.11 -16.21 -12.20
CA LYS A 140 2.21 -15.96 -10.76
C LYS A 140 3.61 -15.79 -10.18
N LYS A 141 4.69 -15.69 -10.94
CA LYS A 141 6.03 -15.73 -10.31
C LYS A 141 6.93 -14.51 -10.40
N ASP A 142 6.71 -13.58 -11.29
CA ASP A 142 7.69 -12.49 -11.49
C ASP A 142 7.21 -11.07 -11.13
N ASP A 143 5.89 -10.82 -11.04
CA ASP A 143 5.36 -9.48 -10.81
C ASP A 143 4.92 -9.17 -9.36
N ASP A 144 4.91 -10.16 -8.47
CA ASP A 144 4.44 -9.98 -7.08
C ASP A 144 5.49 -9.34 -6.14
N HIS A 145 6.71 -9.08 -6.61
CA HIS A 145 7.78 -8.47 -5.81
C HIS A 145 8.41 -7.28 -6.53
N PHE A 146 8.10 -6.08 -6.05
CA PHE A 146 8.78 -4.85 -6.46
C PHE A 146 9.84 -4.48 -5.41
N LEU A 147 11.11 -4.34 -5.85
CA LEU A 147 12.24 -4.03 -4.95
C LEU A 147 12.43 -5.05 -3.80
N GLY A 148 11.99 -6.32 -3.98
CA GLY A 148 12.01 -7.30 -2.90
C GLY A 148 10.90 -7.13 -1.87
N VAL A 149 9.90 -6.32 -2.18
CA VAL A 149 8.72 -6.08 -1.34
C VAL A 149 7.52 -6.82 -1.93
N GLU A 150 6.78 -7.55 -1.11
CA GLU A 150 5.51 -8.15 -1.51
C GLU A 150 4.54 -7.02 -1.92
N ILE A 151 4.06 -7.09 -3.16
CA ILE A 151 3.17 -6.08 -3.72
C ILE A 151 1.74 -6.39 -3.27
N SER A 152 1.36 -5.77 -2.17
CA SER A 152 -0.02 -5.75 -1.69
C SER A 152 -0.32 -4.33 -1.24
N GLU A 153 -1.37 -3.75 -1.78
CA GLU A 153 -1.77 -2.38 -1.46
C GLU A 153 -3.08 -2.39 -0.67
N SER A 154 -3.10 -1.67 0.44
CA SER A 154 -4.31 -1.39 1.21
C SER A 154 -4.62 0.10 1.18
N MET A 155 -5.89 0.43 0.97
CA MET A 155 -6.36 1.80 0.80
C MET A 155 -7.14 2.24 2.02
N TYR A 156 -6.78 3.39 2.56
CA TYR A 156 -7.36 3.93 3.80
C TYR A 156 -8.02 5.28 3.54
N PRO A 157 -9.22 5.52 4.11
CA PRO A 157 -9.90 6.81 4.02
C PRO A 157 -9.20 7.92 4.80
N THR A 158 -8.59 7.59 5.95
CA THR A 158 -7.94 8.54 6.84
C THR A 158 -6.55 8.08 7.27
N VAL A 159 -5.73 9.03 7.75
CA VAL A 159 -4.38 8.75 8.32
C VAL A 159 -4.50 7.84 9.54
N ASP A 160 -5.49 8.06 10.39
CA ASP A 160 -5.71 7.23 11.58
C ASP A 160 -6.02 5.79 11.22
N ASP A 161 -6.86 5.55 10.19
CA ASP A 161 -7.14 4.20 9.68
C ASP A 161 -5.87 3.52 9.17
N ALA A 162 -5.03 4.26 8.42
CA ALA A 162 -3.75 3.76 7.92
C ALA A 162 -2.81 3.37 9.08
N ILE A 163 -2.63 4.25 10.06
CA ILE A 163 -1.79 4.01 11.25
C ILE A 163 -2.29 2.79 12.03
N GLN A 164 -3.58 2.73 12.36
CA GLN A 164 -4.16 1.65 13.13
C GLN A 164 -4.03 0.31 12.42
N HIS A 165 -4.33 0.26 11.13
CA HIS A 165 -4.24 -0.97 10.35
C HIS A 165 -2.80 -1.48 10.24
N LEU A 166 -1.82 -0.60 9.94
CA LEU A 166 -0.41 -0.99 9.87
C LEU A 166 0.08 -1.56 11.21
N ILE A 167 -0.25 -0.91 12.33
CA ILE A 167 0.14 -1.38 13.66
C ILE A 167 -0.53 -2.72 13.98
N GLN A 168 -1.84 -2.86 13.76
CA GLN A 168 -2.57 -4.09 14.04
C GLN A 168 -2.08 -5.27 13.21
N ARG A 169 -1.83 -5.05 11.90
CA ARG A 169 -1.27 -6.07 11.01
C ARG A 169 0.08 -6.57 11.50
N THR A 170 0.97 -5.65 11.93
CA THR A 170 2.29 -6.01 12.44
C THR A 170 2.22 -6.73 13.79
N LEU A 171 1.24 -6.40 14.63
CA LEU A 171 1.06 -7.05 15.95
C LEU A 171 0.35 -8.41 15.88
N ALA A 172 -0.42 -8.68 14.83
CA ALA A 172 -1.23 -9.90 14.71
C ALA A 172 -0.45 -11.22 14.92
N PRO A 173 0.79 -11.39 14.42
CA PRO A 173 1.56 -12.63 14.63
C PRO A 173 1.96 -12.90 16.08
N TYR A 174 1.99 -11.87 16.94
CA TYR A 174 2.46 -12.03 18.31
C TYR A 174 1.44 -12.66 19.26
N GLY A 175 0.13 -12.64 18.91
CA GLY A 175 -0.93 -13.34 19.66
C GLY A 175 -1.10 -12.93 21.13
N THR A 176 -0.46 -11.83 21.57
CA THR A 176 -0.49 -11.32 22.95
C THR A 176 -0.84 -9.82 22.94
N GLU A 177 -1.26 -9.31 24.09
CA GLU A 177 -1.46 -7.86 24.25
C GLU A 177 -0.15 -7.11 23.98
N ALA A 178 -0.19 -6.09 23.12
CA ALA A 178 0.98 -5.31 22.74
C ALA A 178 1.80 -4.76 23.91
N LYS A 179 1.14 -4.44 25.03
CA LYS A 179 1.79 -3.94 26.26
C LYS A 179 2.64 -5.00 26.96
N ARG A 180 2.39 -6.30 26.70
CA ARG A 180 3.13 -7.42 27.31
C ARG A 180 4.34 -7.87 26.52
N LEU A 181 4.56 -7.31 25.34
CA LEU A 181 5.72 -7.61 24.51
C LEU A 181 7.02 -7.31 25.27
N SER A 182 8.00 -8.20 25.15
CA SER A 182 9.37 -7.98 25.64
C SER A 182 10.04 -6.82 24.91
N GLN A 183 11.15 -6.33 25.44
CA GLN A 183 11.91 -5.26 24.81
C GLN A 183 12.40 -5.65 23.39
N ALA A 184 12.80 -6.91 23.21
CA ALA A 184 13.27 -7.43 21.92
C ALA A 184 12.12 -7.46 20.88
N GLU A 185 10.94 -7.96 21.29
CA GLU A 185 9.75 -8.00 20.43
C GLU A 185 9.26 -6.58 20.07
N ARG A 186 9.27 -5.64 21.02
CA ARG A 186 8.96 -4.23 20.74
C ARG A 186 9.90 -3.63 19.72
N LEU A 187 11.20 -3.91 19.81
CA LEU A 187 12.18 -3.46 18.83
C LEU A 187 11.89 -4.05 17.45
N ALA A 188 11.59 -5.35 17.36
CA ALA A 188 11.24 -6.02 16.10
C ALA A 188 9.96 -5.44 15.48
N VAL A 189 8.92 -5.16 16.29
CA VAL A 189 7.70 -4.48 15.84
C VAL A 189 8.01 -3.09 15.27
N VAL A 190 8.83 -2.29 15.98
CA VAL A 190 9.21 -0.95 15.51
C VAL A 190 10.02 -1.03 14.22
N GLU A 191 10.90 -2.03 14.08
CA GLU A 191 11.69 -2.25 12.87
C GLU A 191 10.81 -2.62 11.67
N ASP A 192 9.85 -3.53 11.85
CA ASP A 192 8.92 -3.91 10.79
C ASP A 192 8.04 -2.73 10.36
N LEU A 193 7.50 -1.98 11.31
CA LEU A 193 6.73 -0.76 11.04
C LEU A 193 7.56 0.32 10.37
N TYR A 194 8.86 0.43 10.69
CA TYR A 194 9.78 1.33 10.00
C TYR A 194 9.95 0.92 8.53
N LYS A 195 10.20 -0.35 8.25
CA LYS A 195 10.31 -0.89 6.89
C LYS A 195 9.02 -0.73 6.08
N ASN A 196 7.87 -0.80 6.75
CA ASN A 196 6.55 -0.59 6.13
C ASN A 196 6.15 0.90 6.00
N GLY A 197 7.03 1.85 6.37
CA GLY A 197 6.81 3.28 6.14
C GLY A 197 5.85 3.96 7.13
N LEU A 198 5.47 3.32 8.25
CA LEU A 198 4.55 3.90 9.24
C LEU A 198 4.99 5.30 9.68
N PHE A 199 6.29 5.50 9.92
CA PHE A 199 6.83 6.74 10.50
C PHE A 199 6.94 7.90 9.52
N VAL A 200 6.50 7.73 8.29
CA VAL A 200 6.26 8.82 7.32
C VAL A 200 4.96 9.57 7.66
N LEU A 201 4.00 8.89 8.30
CA LEU A 201 2.73 9.47 8.71
C LEU A 201 2.85 10.23 10.02
N LYS A 202 2.25 11.43 10.08
CA LYS A 202 2.20 12.24 11.30
C LYS A 202 1.36 11.56 12.38
N GLY A 203 1.79 11.69 13.65
CA GLY A 203 1.10 11.09 14.78
C GLY A 203 1.39 9.60 14.99
N SER A 204 2.06 8.91 14.07
CA SER A 204 2.36 7.47 14.15
C SER A 204 3.18 7.09 15.38
N VAL A 205 4.16 7.91 15.77
CA VAL A 205 4.98 7.70 16.99
C VAL A 205 4.11 7.71 18.23
N TYR A 206 3.22 8.71 18.34
CA TYR A 206 2.30 8.83 19.47
C TYR A 206 1.35 7.62 19.54
N ALA A 207 0.71 7.27 18.42
CA ALA A 207 -0.21 6.13 18.35
C ALA A 207 0.47 4.81 18.75
N LEU A 208 1.66 4.55 18.20
CA LEU A 208 2.42 3.34 18.54
C LEU A 208 2.85 3.31 20.01
N ALA A 209 3.28 4.44 20.56
CA ALA A 209 3.65 4.55 21.97
C ALA A 209 2.48 4.19 22.91
N GLN A 210 1.27 4.68 22.61
CA GLN A 210 0.05 4.36 23.36
C GLN A 210 -0.28 2.88 23.30
N ILE A 211 -0.20 2.26 22.11
CA ILE A 211 -0.53 0.84 21.90
C ILE A 211 0.48 -0.06 22.61
N LEU A 212 1.78 0.23 22.50
CA LEU A 212 2.84 -0.56 23.16
C LEU A 212 2.98 -0.27 24.66
N GLY A 213 2.31 0.76 25.19
CA GLY A 213 2.40 1.17 26.58
C GLY A 213 3.79 1.69 26.96
N VAL A 214 4.44 2.44 26.06
CA VAL A 214 5.75 3.05 26.27
C VAL A 214 5.68 4.56 25.99
N SER A 215 6.74 5.30 26.36
CA SER A 215 6.82 6.73 26.03
C SER A 215 7.32 6.95 24.59
N GLU A 216 6.92 8.07 23.98
CA GLU A 216 7.42 8.47 22.65
C GLU A 216 8.96 8.52 22.57
N PRO A 217 9.70 9.04 23.60
CA PRO A 217 11.15 8.95 23.61
C PRO A 217 11.70 7.53 23.50
N THR A 218 10.96 6.52 23.99
CA THR A 218 11.35 5.12 23.85
C THR A 218 11.25 4.67 22.39
N ILE A 219 10.18 5.07 21.69
CA ILE A 219 10.04 4.79 20.25
C ILE A 219 11.15 5.47 19.45
N TYR A 220 11.46 6.75 19.73
CA TYR A 220 12.56 7.45 19.06
C TYR A 220 13.92 6.78 19.32
N ARG A 221 14.15 6.21 20.52
CA ARG A 221 15.38 5.46 20.81
C ARG A 221 15.48 4.17 19.97
N TYR A 222 14.36 3.45 19.77
CA TYR A 222 14.31 2.29 18.89
C TYR A 222 14.59 2.68 17.44
N LEU A 223 13.95 3.73 16.94
CA LEU A 223 14.16 4.24 15.58
C LEU A 223 15.60 4.65 15.31
N ASN A 224 16.23 5.34 16.27
CA ASN A 224 17.64 5.75 16.16
C ASN A 224 18.57 4.54 16.09
N ARG A 225 18.28 3.48 16.83
CA ARG A 225 19.04 2.22 16.76
C ARG A 225 18.89 1.57 15.40
N ILE A 226 17.67 1.42 14.90
CA ILE A 226 17.36 0.82 13.60
C ILE A 226 18.07 1.58 12.45
N LYS A 227 18.00 2.92 12.47
CA LYS A 227 18.67 3.75 11.47
C LYS A 227 20.19 3.56 11.44
N LYS A 228 20.82 3.43 12.62
CA LYS A 228 22.28 3.18 12.73
C LYS A 228 22.66 1.79 12.20
N GLU A 229 21.87 0.77 12.52
CA GLU A 229 22.10 -0.61 12.05
C GLU A 229 21.96 -0.70 10.52
N ASN A 230 20.95 -0.05 9.94
CA ASN A 230 20.76 0.00 8.49
C ASN A 230 21.87 0.78 7.75
N HIS A 231 22.40 1.84 8.35
CA HIS A 231 23.50 2.62 7.75
C HIS A 231 24.81 1.82 7.71
N ASN A 232 25.05 1.01 8.74
CA ASN A 232 26.25 0.15 8.81
C ASN A 232 26.16 -1.10 7.91
N ALA A 233 24.97 -1.49 7.44
CA ALA A 233 24.78 -2.61 6.55
C ALA A 233 24.91 -2.25 5.05
N GLN A 234 24.96 -0.95 4.72
CA GLN A 234 25.04 -0.43 3.35
C GLN A 234 26.43 0.15 3.01
N GLY A 235 27.37 0.22 3.98
CA GLY A 235 28.76 0.63 3.80
C GLY A 235 29.70 -0.56 3.83
#